data_ee9e26b9c206a65dd4b012b43a533fac
#
_entry.id   ee9e26b9c206a65dd4b012b43a533fac
#
_cell.length_a   1.000
_cell.length_b   1.000
_cell.length_c   1.000
_cell.angle_alpha   90.00
_cell.angle_beta   90.00
_cell.angle_gamma   90.00
#
_symmetry.space_group_name_H-M   'P 1'
#
loop_
_entity.id
_entity.type
_entity.pdbx_description
1 polymer ?
#
loop_
_entity_poly.entity_id
_entity_poly.type
_entity_poly.pdbx_seq_one_letter_code
_entity_poly.pdbx_strand_id
1 'polypeptide(L)'
;LGTDGAVQVTGGEPTCRKDLPEIIRMGRERGFWGIEVNTNGLVIASRPGYLEDLVAAGLTGVYLSFDGLTGDVYEGTCGRDILDIKLRVIERCREVGIQCVLSVAVVAGLNDGQLGDLLRFSLENSDVVAGLALQPAFVSGRFEAERAMQLTAGDVILKLAEQADGLIEPRHIWPLGGSNPLCATG
;
A
#
# COMPACT_ATOMS: atom_id res chain seq x y z
N LEU A 1 21.38 4.11 -17.92
CA LEU A 1 20.19 4.51 -17.20
C LEU A 1 20.63 5.42 -16.05
N GLY A 2 20.14 6.68 -16.04
CA GLY A 2 20.40 7.60 -14.93
C GLY A 2 19.83 7.01 -13.64
N THR A 3 20.55 7.18 -12.54
CA THR A 3 20.19 6.64 -11.21
C THR A 3 19.34 7.61 -10.39
N ASP A 4 18.80 8.66 -11.04
CA ASP A 4 17.93 9.67 -10.38
C ASP A 4 16.49 9.15 -10.25
N GLY A 5 16.31 8.04 -9.55
CA GLY A 5 15.02 7.40 -9.42
C GLY A 5 14.78 6.74 -8.06
N ALA A 6 13.52 6.38 -7.82
CA ALA A 6 13.13 5.47 -6.76
C ALA A 6 12.86 4.09 -7.36
N VAL A 7 13.04 3.06 -6.54
CA VAL A 7 12.70 1.67 -6.89
C VAL A 7 11.81 1.07 -5.83
N GLN A 8 10.85 0.27 -6.26
CA GLN A 8 10.02 -0.51 -5.36
C GLN A 8 10.35 -2.00 -5.55
N VAL A 9 10.79 -2.65 -4.47
CA VAL A 9 11.03 -4.09 -4.45
C VAL A 9 9.71 -4.79 -4.19
N THR A 10 9.29 -5.57 -5.16
CA THR A 10 8.03 -6.31 -5.14
C THR A 10 8.23 -7.76 -5.59
N GLY A 11 7.15 -8.52 -5.69
CA GLY A 11 7.17 -9.92 -6.13
C GLY A 11 6.12 -10.71 -5.40
N GLY A 12 6.40 -11.95 -4.96
CA GLY A 12 5.53 -12.66 -4.04
C GLY A 12 5.49 -11.93 -2.69
N GLU A 13 6.43 -12.24 -1.79
CA GLU A 13 6.63 -11.49 -0.54
C GLU A 13 8.13 -11.22 -0.37
N PRO A 14 8.59 -9.99 -0.62
CA PRO A 14 10.02 -9.65 -0.58
C PRO A 14 10.66 -9.90 0.79
N THR A 15 9.92 -9.69 1.88
CA THR A 15 10.43 -9.85 3.25
C THR A 15 10.74 -11.31 3.62
N CYS A 16 10.29 -12.28 2.80
CA CYS A 16 10.69 -13.68 2.92
C CYS A 16 12.10 -13.96 2.37
N ARG A 17 12.69 -13.02 1.62
CA ARG A 17 14.05 -13.17 1.07
C ARG A 17 15.09 -12.89 2.15
N LYS A 18 16.06 -13.78 2.27
CA LYS A 18 17.17 -13.62 3.24
C LYS A 18 18.17 -12.52 2.81
N ASP A 19 18.27 -12.29 1.51
CA ASP A 19 19.18 -11.32 0.88
C ASP A 19 18.53 -9.95 0.62
N LEU A 20 17.30 -9.71 1.11
CA LEU A 20 16.64 -8.42 0.93
C LEU A 20 17.46 -7.22 1.42
N PRO A 21 18.12 -7.26 2.61
CA PRO A 21 18.97 -6.15 3.06
C PRO A 21 20.14 -5.88 2.11
N GLU A 22 20.70 -6.90 1.48
CA GLU A 22 21.78 -6.77 0.49
C GLU A 22 21.26 -6.10 -0.78
N ILE A 23 20.09 -6.51 -1.28
CA ILE A 23 19.45 -5.91 -2.45
C ILE A 23 19.19 -4.41 -2.21
N ILE A 24 18.70 -4.02 -1.03
CA ILE A 24 18.47 -2.63 -0.66
C ILE A 24 19.80 -1.86 -0.67
N ARG A 25 20.85 -2.40 -0.05
CA ARG A 25 22.19 -1.77 -0.02
C ARG A 25 22.75 -1.56 -1.42
N MET A 26 22.65 -2.59 -2.28
CA MET A 26 23.07 -2.48 -3.69
C MET A 26 22.31 -1.37 -4.45
N GLY A 27 21.03 -1.18 -4.15
CA GLY A 27 20.24 -0.09 -4.71
C GLY A 27 20.78 1.28 -4.28
N ARG A 28 21.08 1.45 -2.99
CA ARG A 28 21.68 2.69 -2.46
C ARG A 28 23.05 2.98 -3.06
N GLU A 29 23.90 1.97 -3.15
CA GLU A 29 25.25 2.08 -3.76
C GLU A 29 25.19 2.49 -5.24
N ARG A 30 24.09 2.14 -5.94
CA ARG A 30 23.84 2.54 -7.34
C ARG A 30 23.18 3.90 -7.48
N GLY A 31 22.92 4.61 -6.38
CA GLY A 31 22.44 5.99 -6.39
C GLY A 31 20.91 6.14 -6.42
N PHE A 32 20.13 5.07 -6.21
CA PHE A 32 18.69 5.24 -6.03
C PHE A 32 18.43 6.03 -4.73
N TRP A 33 17.71 7.15 -4.86
CA TRP A 33 17.40 8.00 -3.71
C TRP A 33 16.25 7.43 -2.86
N GLY A 34 15.29 6.71 -3.48
CA GLY A 34 14.18 6.05 -2.83
C GLY A 34 14.23 4.54 -3.05
N ILE A 35 14.13 3.76 -1.98
CA ILE A 35 13.97 2.31 -2.04
C ILE A 35 12.83 1.92 -1.14
N GLU A 36 11.76 1.40 -1.73
CA GLU A 36 10.57 0.94 -1.04
C GLU A 36 10.44 -0.57 -1.13
N VAL A 37 9.81 -1.18 -0.14
CA VAL A 37 9.45 -2.60 -0.15
C VAL A 37 7.93 -2.73 -0.11
N ASN A 38 7.36 -3.38 -1.14
CA ASN A 38 5.95 -3.73 -1.17
C ASN A 38 5.76 -5.07 -0.45
N THR A 39 5.02 -5.05 0.67
CA THR A 39 4.93 -6.20 1.58
C THR A 39 3.55 -6.34 2.22
N ASN A 40 3.21 -7.57 2.57
CA ASN A 40 2.05 -7.86 3.42
C ASN A 40 2.28 -7.51 4.90
N GLY A 41 3.51 -7.19 5.31
CA GLY A 41 3.88 -6.74 6.65
C GLY A 41 4.06 -7.84 7.70
N LEU A 42 3.75 -9.10 7.40
CA LEU A 42 3.77 -10.19 8.39
C LEU A 42 5.15 -10.39 9.04
N VAL A 43 6.22 -10.32 8.26
CA VAL A 43 7.59 -10.49 8.76
C VAL A 43 8.01 -9.27 9.58
N ILE A 44 7.67 -8.06 9.13
CA ILE A 44 7.97 -6.82 9.88
C ILE A 44 7.31 -6.85 11.25
N ALA A 45 6.04 -7.24 11.34
CA ALA A 45 5.30 -7.28 12.59
C ALA A 45 5.77 -8.38 13.55
N SER A 46 6.27 -9.52 13.01
CA SER A 46 6.59 -10.70 13.80
C SER A 46 8.06 -10.82 14.18
N ARG A 47 8.97 -10.13 13.48
CA ARG A 47 10.41 -10.25 13.67
C ARG A 47 11.00 -8.95 14.24
N PRO A 48 11.30 -8.87 15.54
CA PRO A 48 11.96 -7.72 16.15
C PRO A 48 13.31 -7.41 15.47
N GLY A 49 13.61 -6.13 15.27
CA GLY A 49 14.87 -5.68 14.66
C GLY A 49 14.91 -5.77 13.12
N TYR A 50 13.95 -6.45 12.49
CA TYR A 50 14.00 -6.67 11.04
C TYR A 50 13.82 -5.39 10.23
N LEU A 51 12.89 -4.53 10.63
CA LEU A 51 12.67 -3.26 9.94
C LEU A 51 13.85 -2.33 10.13
N GLU A 52 14.44 -2.31 11.32
CA GLU A 52 15.67 -1.59 11.64
C GLU A 52 16.85 -2.03 10.76
N ASP A 53 16.99 -3.34 10.53
CA ASP A 53 18.03 -3.89 9.63
C ASP A 53 17.82 -3.42 8.19
N LEU A 54 16.56 -3.37 7.71
CA LEU A 54 16.23 -2.86 6.37
C LEU A 54 16.51 -1.36 6.25
N VAL A 55 16.16 -0.57 7.26
CA VAL A 55 16.44 0.88 7.32
C VAL A 55 17.96 1.13 7.36
N ALA A 56 18.69 0.36 8.15
CA ALA A 56 20.16 0.43 8.18
C ALA A 56 20.79 0.05 6.82
N ALA A 57 20.16 -0.82 6.05
CA ALA A 57 20.56 -1.16 4.68
C ALA A 57 20.22 -0.05 3.66
N GLY A 58 19.37 0.91 4.04
CA GLY A 58 18.99 2.05 3.19
C GLY A 58 17.54 2.05 2.68
N LEU A 59 16.66 1.26 3.30
CA LEU A 59 15.22 1.33 3.02
C LEU A 59 14.69 2.72 3.35
N THR A 60 13.88 3.29 2.48
CA THR A 60 13.31 4.64 2.66
C THR A 60 11.81 4.65 2.91
N GLY A 61 11.10 3.57 2.59
CA GLY A 61 9.67 3.48 2.80
C GLY A 61 9.12 2.07 2.69
N VAL A 62 7.93 1.88 3.23
CA VAL A 62 7.17 0.63 3.14
C VAL A 62 5.90 0.88 2.34
N TYR A 63 5.64 0.06 1.32
CA TYR A 63 4.38 0.00 0.62
C TYR A 63 3.59 -1.19 1.20
N LEU A 64 2.69 -0.88 2.13
CA LEU A 64 2.01 -1.87 2.95
C LEU A 64 0.66 -2.26 2.32
N SER A 65 0.45 -3.53 2.03
CA SER A 65 -0.88 -4.04 1.75
C SER A 65 -1.78 -3.82 2.98
N PHE A 66 -2.83 -3.00 2.84
CA PHE A 66 -3.71 -2.55 3.93
C PHE A 66 -5.15 -2.43 3.43
N ASP A 67 -5.87 -3.54 3.36
CA ASP A 67 -7.12 -3.64 2.61
C ASP A 67 -8.35 -3.08 3.34
N GLY A 68 -8.28 -2.80 4.65
CA GLY A 68 -9.42 -2.26 5.41
C GLY A 68 -9.13 -2.00 6.87
N LEU A 69 -10.15 -1.48 7.57
CA LEU A 69 -10.10 -1.09 8.97
C LEU A 69 -10.85 -2.07 9.90
N THR A 70 -11.31 -3.19 9.35
CA THR A 70 -12.06 -4.20 10.10
C THR A 70 -11.57 -5.61 9.80
N GLY A 71 -11.68 -6.53 10.77
CA GLY A 71 -11.17 -7.90 10.67
C GLY A 71 -11.83 -8.72 9.57
N ASP A 72 -13.13 -8.51 9.31
CA ASP A 72 -13.91 -9.20 8.28
C ASP A 72 -13.38 -8.96 6.85
N VAL A 73 -12.81 -7.76 6.59
CA VAL A 73 -12.12 -7.49 5.32
C VAL A 73 -10.95 -8.45 5.13
N TYR A 74 -10.14 -8.65 6.17
CA TYR A 74 -9.00 -9.57 6.10
C TYR A 74 -9.41 -11.04 6.09
N GLU A 75 -10.51 -11.40 6.77
CA GLU A 75 -11.09 -12.73 6.63
C GLU A 75 -11.51 -12.99 5.18
N GLY A 76 -12.11 -11.98 4.51
CA GLY A 76 -12.50 -12.07 3.11
C GLY A 76 -11.34 -12.07 2.11
N THR A 77 -10.25 -11.33 2.38
CA THR A 77 -9.12 -11.20 1.44
C THR A 77 -8.04 -12.25 1.64
N CYS A 78 -7.77 -12.67 2.88
CA CYS A 78 -6.67 -13.59 3.18
C CYS A 78 -7.04 -14.73 4.15
N GLY A 79 -8.32 -14.90 4.47
CA GLY A 79 -8.86 -16.04 5.24
C GLY A 79 -8.64 -15.94 6.76
N ARG A 80 -8.17 -14.82 7.29
CA ARG A 80 -7.99 -14.59 8.73
C ARG A 80 -7.91 -13.10 9.05
N ASP A 81 -8.38 -12.71 10.21
CA ASP A 81 -8.18 -11.36 10.72
C ASP A 81 -6.69 -11.12 11.05
N ILE A 82 -6.11 -10.12 10.40
CA ILE A 82 -4.73 -9.66 10.61
C ILE A 82 -4.64 -8.14 10.78
N LEU A 83 -5.74 -7.47 11.09
CA LEU A 83 -5.77 -6.02 11.27
C LEU A 83 -4.74 -5.55 12.30
N ASP A 84 -4.67 -6.20 13.46
CA ASP A 84 -3.69 -5.86 14.51
C ASP A 84 -2.24 -5.96 14.02
N ILE A 85 -1.96 -6.89 13.10
CA ILE A 85 -0.64 -7.02 12.48
C ILE A 85 -0.36 -5.81 11.59
N LYS A 86 -1.33 -5.38 10.81
CA LYS A 86 -1.21 -4.21 9.93
C LYS A 86 -0.96 -2.93 10.71
N LEU A 87 -1.75 -2.70 11.77
CA LEU A 87 -1.56 -1.55 12.66
C LEU A 87 -0.18 -1.56 13.33
N ARG A 88 0.29 -2.74 13.75
CA ARG A 88 1.64 -2.88 14.31
C ARG A 88 2.74 -2.51 13.32
N VAL A 89 2.58 -2.82 12.03
CA VAL A 89 3.57 -2.41 11.01
C VAL A 89 3.63 -0.89 10.88
N ILE A 90 2.49 -0.20 10.92
CA ILE A 90 2.44 1.27 10.89
C ILE A 90 3.20 1.85 12.10
N GLU A 91 2.94 1.31 13.32
CA GLU A 91 3.67 1.73 14.52
C GLU A 91 5.19 1.46 14.39
N ARG A 92 5.58 0.31 13.85
CA ARG A 92 7.01 0.02 13.62
C ARG A 92 7.65 1.01 12.65
N CYS A 93 6.94 1.41 11.58
CA CYS A 93 7.42 2.45 10.67
C CYS A 93 7.62 3.79 11.40
N ARG A 94 6.66 4.16 12.27
CA ARG A 94 6.75 5.37 13.11
C ARG A 94 7.95 5.32 14.05
N GLU A 95 8.16 4.20 14.74
CA GLU A 95 9.28 3.99 15.68
C GLU A 95 10.66 4.15 15.01
N VAL A 96 10.81 3.64 13.79
CA VAL A 96 12.11 3.73 13.06
C VAL A 96 12.23 4.99 12.19
N GLY A 97 11.21 5.83 12.15
CA GLY A 97 11.22 7.12 11.44
C GLY A 97 11.17 7.03 9.92
N ILE A 98 10.52 6.00 9.36
CA ILE A 98 10.22 5.92 7.92
C ILE A 98 8.72 6.01 7.67
N GLN A 99 8.36 6.43 6.47
CA GLN A 99 6.96 6.50 6.07
C GLN A 99 6.47 5.20 5.41
N CYS A 100 5.17 5.00 5.45
CA CYS A 100 4.52 3.95 4.69
C CYS A 100 3.41 4.50 3.78
N VAL A 101 3.19 3.83 2.67
CA VAL A 101 2.01 4.01 1.80
C VAL A 101 1.08 2.86 2.06
N LEU A 102 -0.21 3.14 2.29
CA LEU A 102 -1.23 2.12 2.46
C LEU A 102 -1.78 1.73 1.09
N SER A 103 -1.56 0.49 0.68
CA SER A 103 -2.05 -0.07 -0.58
C SER A 103 -3.29 -0.91 -0.34
N VAL A 104 -4.39 -0.50 -0.93
CA VAL A 104 -5.70 -1.11 -0.77
C VAL A 104 -6.14 -1.76 -2.07
N ALA A 105 -6.35 -3.07 -2.07
CA ALA A 105 -7.09 -3.74 -3.13
C ALA A 105 -8.59 -3.54 -2.89
N VAL A 106 -9.23 -2.68 -3.69
CA VAL A 106 -10.65 -2.35 -3.52
C VAL A 106 -11.52 -3.42 -4.17
N VAL A 107 -12.25 -4.16 -3.35
CA VAL A 107 -13.14 -5.26 -3.75
C VAL A 107 -14.59 -4.84 -3.52
N ALA A 108 -15.41 -4.88 -4.57
CA ALA A 108 -16.83 -4.54 -4.50
C ALA A 108 -17.56 -5.42 -3.47
N GLY A 109 -18.35 -4.78 -2.59
CA GLY A 109 -19.14 -5.47 -1.57
C GLY A 109 -18.34 -5.98 -0.37
N LEU A 110 -17.01 -5.79 -0.34
CA LEU A 110 -16.16 -6.20 0.78
C LEU A 110 -15.60 -4.99 1.53
N ASN A 111 -14.81 -4.14 0.87
CA ASN A 111 -14.16 -2.99 1.50
C ASN A 111 -14.42 -1.65 0.78
N ASP A 112 -15.16 -1.66 -0.30
CA ASP A 112 -15.49 -0.46 -1.08
C ASP A 112 -16.41 0.53 -0.34
N GLY A 113 -16.99 0.11 0.79
CA GLY A 113 -17.70 0.98 1.72
C GLY A 113 -16.82 1.65 2.78
N GLN A 114 -15.52 1.33 2.84
CA GLN A 114 -14.58 1.86 3.85
C GLN A 114 -13.60 2.92 3.30
N LEU A 115 -13.79 3.39 2.05
CA LEU A 115 -12.82 4.28 1.39
C LEU A 115 -12.68 5.63 2.11
N GLY A 116 -13.79 6.20 2.57
CA GLY A 116 -13.80 7.44 3.36
C GLY A 116 -13.12 7.26 4.72
N ASP A 117 -13.34 6.14 5.39
CA ASP A 117 -12.70 5.84 6.68
C ASP A 117 -11.20 5.60 6.51
N LEU A 118 -10.78 4.90 5.45
CA LEU A 118 -9.38 4.71 5.09
C LEU A 118 -8.68 6.05 4.80
N LEU A 119 -9.36 6.98 4.14
CA LEU A 119 -8.86 8.34 3.92
C LEU A 119 -8.67 9.07 5.25
N ARG A 120 -9.69 9.08 6.12
CA ARG A 120 -9.61 9.71 7.45
C ARG A 120 -8.49 9.09 8.29
N PHE A 121 -8.41 7.77 8.34
CA PHE A 121 -7.34 7.05 9.03
C PHE A 121 -5.95 7.47 8.51
N SER A 122 -5.79 7.58 7.19
CA SER A 122 -4.52 8.01 6.60
C SER A 122 -4.15 9.44 6.96
N LEU A 123 -5.12 10.35 7.00
CA LEU A 123 -4.91 11.75 7.41
C LEU A 123 -4.58 11.87 8.91
N GLU A 124 -5.24 11.11 9.77
CA GLU A 124 -4.98 11.07 11.21
C GLU A 124 -3.60 10.51 11.54
N ASN A 125 -3.04 9.67 10.67
CA ASN A 125 -1.70 9.09 10.79
C ASN A 125 -0.68 9.69 9.81
N SER A 126 -0.90 10.93 9.35
CA SER A 126 -0.06 11.57 8.33
C SER A 126 1.39 11.83 8.76
N ASP A 127 1.72 11.65 10.02
CA ASP A 127 3.09 11.62 10.55
C ASP A 127 3.90 10.42 10.03
N VAL A 128 3.24 9.30 9.72
CA VAL A 128 3.87 8.05 9.24
C VAL A 128 3.27 7.56 7.93
N VAL A 129 2.00 7.84 7.64
CA VAL A 129 1.34 7.47 6.39
C VAL A 129 1.54 8.55 5.34
N ALA A 130 2.39 8.29 4.35
CA ALA A 130 2.70 9.22 3.27
C ALA A 130 1.62 9.26 2.19
N GLY A 131 0.79 8.24 2.09
CA GLY A 131 -0.24 8.17 1.07
C GLY A 131 -1.15 6.94 1.16
N LEU A 132 -2.27 7.03 0.45
CA LEU A 132 -3.26 5.97 0.30
C LEU A 132 -3.38 5.63 -1.19
N ALA A 133 -3.02 4.40 -1.56
CA ALA A 133 -3.10 3.90 -2.92
C ALA A 133 -4.30 2.96 -3.08
N LEU A 134 -5.35 3.42 -3.69
CA LEU A 134 -6.57 2.65 -3.93
C LEU A 134 -6.52 2.00 -5.32
N GLN A 135 -6.50 0.67 -5.35
CA GLN A 135 -6.41 -0.10 -6.58
C GLN A 135 -7.66 -0.98 -6.73
N PRO A 136 -8.48 -0.77 -7.78
CA PRO A 136 -9.56 -1.70 -8.05
C PRO A 136 -9.02 -3.12 -8.17
N ALA A 137 -9.60 -4.08 -7.46
CA ALA A 137 -9.20 -5.47 -7.56
C ALA A 137 -9.45 -6.00 -8.97
N PHE A 138 -8.41 -6.57 -9.57
CA PHE A 138 -8.48 -7.12 -10.91
C PHE A 138 -8.61 -8.64 -10.86
N VAL A 139 -9.66 -9.17 -11.48
CA VAL A 139 -9.92 -10.60 -11.55
C VAL A 139 -8.99 -11.23 -12.59
N SER A 140 -7.93 -11.87 -12.13
CA SER A 140 -7.01 -12.62 -12.99
C SER A 140 -6.40 -13.82 -12.25
N GLY A 141 -5.95 -14.81 -13.00
CA GLY A 141 -5.29 -15.99 -12.44
C GLY A 141 -6.21 -16.83 -11.56
N ARG A 142 -5.90 -16.94 -10.26
CA ARG A 142 -6.64 -17.76 -9.28
C ARG A 142 -7.78 -17.02 -8.58
N PHE A 143 -8.14 -15.85 -9.02
CA PHE A 143 -9.21 -15.06 -8.41
C PHE A 143 -10.57 -15.60 -8.86
N GLU A 144 -11.42 -16.04 -7.93
CA GLU A 144 -12.74 -16.64 -8.19
C GLU A 144 -13.91 -15.64 -8.10
N ALA A 145 -13.67 -14.35 -8.32
CA ALA A 145 -14.75 -13.36 -8.27
C ALA A 145 -15.53 -13.30 -9.58
N GLU A 146 -16.84 -13.15 -9.50
CA GLU A 146 -17.69 -12.91 -10.66
C GLU A 146 -17.36 -11.57 -11.32
N ARG A 147 -17.31 -11.52 -12.66
CA ARG A 147 -17.01 -10.31 -13.44
C ARG A 147 -17.91 -9.11 -13.12
N ALA A 148 -19.13 -9.37 -12.68
CA ALA A 148 -20.11 -8.35 -12.30
C ALA A 148 -19.72 -7.52 -11.06
N MET A 149 -18.71 -7.96 -10.31
CA MET A 149 -18.22 -7.28 -9.10
C MET A 149 -16.92 -6.49 -9.31
N GLN A 150 -16.53 -6.22 -10.55
CA GLN A 150 -15.34 -5.44 -10.84
C GLN A 150 -15.64 -3.94 -10.78
N LEU A 151 -14.87 -3.23 -9.96
CA LEU A 151 -14.84 -1.77 -9.94
C LEU A 151 -13.82 -1.26 -10.97
N THR A 152 -14.14 -0.14 -11.60
CA THR A 152 -13.17 0.64 -12.38
C THR A 152 -12.49 1.68 -11.48
N ALA A 153 -11.40 2.30 -11.97
CA ALA A 153 -10.79 3.42 -11.28
C ALA A 153 -11.79 4.58 -11.08
N GLY A 154 -12.66 4.82 -12.08
CA GLY A 154 -13.74 5.82 -11.98
C GLY A 154 -14.73 5.51 -10.87
N ASP A 155 -15.14 4.25 -10.71
CA ASP A 155 -16.04 3.85 -9.62
C ASP A 155 -15.40 4.08 -8.25
N VAL A 156 -14.10 3.76 -8.10
CA VAL A 156 -13.37 4.00 -6.84
C VAL A 156 -13.29 5.50 -6.52
N ILE A 157 -13.01 6.34 -7.52
CA ILE A 157 -12.99 7.80 -7.36
C ILE A 157 -14.34 8.33 -6.89
N LEU A 158 -15.43 7.92 -7.53
CA LEU A 158 -16.76 8.37 -7.18
C LEU A 158 -17.18 7.91 -5.78
N LYS A 159 -16.90 6.64 -5.44
CA LYS A 159 -17.17 6.09 -4.11
C LYS A 159 -16.35 6.79 -3.02
N LEU A 160 -15.08 7.06 -3.27
CA LEU A 160 -14.23 7.81 -2.35
C LEU A 160 -14.79 9.22 -2.11
N ALA A 161 -15.14 9.94 -3.18
CA ALA A 161 -15.70 11.29 -3.06
C ALA A 161 -17.04 11.31 -2.30
N GLU A 162 -17.90 10.32 -2.54
CA GLU A 162 -19.18 10.17 -1.82
C GLU A 162 -18.97 9.95 -0.31
N GLN A 163 -17.94 9.16 0.07
CA GLN A 163 -17.65 8.78 1.47
C GLN A 163 -16.74 9.77 2.20
N ALA A 164 -16.12 10.70 1.48
CA ALA A 164 -15.10 11.61 2.02
C ALA A 164 -15.67 12.86 2.73
N ASP A 165 -17.00 13.02 2.82
CA ASP A 165 -17.66 14.16 3.49
C ASP A 165 -17.10 15.53 3.05
N GLY A 166 -16.80 15.67 1.75
CA GLY A 166 -16.28 16.90 1.15
C GLY A 166 -14.76 17.10 1.28
N LEU A 167 -14.02 16.18 1.90
CA LEU A 167 -12.54 16.23 1.95
C LEU A 167 -11.92 16.08 0.57
N ILE A 168 -12.50 15.25 -0.28
CA ILE A 168 -12.09 15.04 -1.66
C ILE A 168 -13.30 15.13 -2.58
N GLU A 169 -13.13 15.78 -3.74
CA GLU A 169 -14.07 15.77 -4.83
C GLU A 169 -13.42 15.18 -6.08
N PRO A 170 -14.18 14.59 -7.03
CA PRO A 170 -13.60 13.97 -8.23
C PRO A 170 -12.69 14.91 -9.03
N ARG A 171 -12.96 16.21 -9.02
CA ARG A 171 -12.14 17.23 -9.69
C ARG A 171 -10.74 17.42 -9.08
N HIS A 172 -10.51 16.93 -7.87
CA HIS A 172 -9.20 16.98 -7.21
C HIS A 172 -8.30 15.83 -7.65
N ILE A 173 -8.81 14.88 -8.46
CA ILE A 173 -8.09 13.69 -8.90
C ILE A 173 -7.82 13.82 -10.41
N TRP A 174 -6.56 13.72 -10.81
CA TRP A 174 -6.14 13.87 -12.19
C TRP A 174 -5.17 12.75 -12.60
N PRO A 175 -5.06 12.46 -13.91
CA PRO A 175 -4.10 11.48 -14.41
C PRO A 175 -2.67 11.88 -14.08
N LEU A 176 -1.88 10.92 -13.59
CA LEU A 176 -0.44 11.11 -13.43
C LEU A 176 0.23 11.22 -14.79
N GLY A 177 1.13 12.20 -14.96
CA GLY A 177 1.84 12.44 -16.22
C GLY A 177 2.70 11.25 -16.65
N GLY A 178 2.77 11.00 -17.96
CA GLY A 178 3.63 9.98 -18.55
C GLY A 178 2.98 8.61 -18.78
N SER A 179 1.76 8.41 -18.35
CA SER A 179 0.98 7.17 -18.56
C SER A 179 -0.26 7.44 -19.40
N ASN A 180 -0.93 6.38 -19.83
CA ASN A 180 -2.25 6.50 -20.40
C ASN A 180 -3.21 7.09 -19.33
N PRO A 181 -3.90 8.21 -19.61
CA PRO A 181 -4.77 8.88 -18.63
C PRO A 181 -5.93 8.01 -18.13
N LEU A 182 -6.23 6.91 -18.81
CA LEU A 182 -7.24 5.94 -18.36
C LEU A 182 -6.70 4.91 -17.36
N CYS A 183 -5.37 4.85 -17.17
CA CYS A 183 -4.72 3.82 -16.35
C CYS A 183 -4.04 4.37 -15.10
N ALA A 184 -3.79 5.66 -15.03
CA ALA A 184 -3.05 6.26 -13.92
C ALA A 184 -3.68 7.60 -13.52
N THR A 185 -4.12 7.68 -12.28
CA THR A 185 -4.65 8.90 -11.64
C THR A 185 -3.98 9.09 -10.29
N GLY A 186 -3.73 10.32 -9.93
CA GLY A 186 -3.21 10.72 -8.61
C GLY A 186 -4.12 11.72 -7.95
#